data_dd73722faea4571a9bf6d63d10ab3302
#
_entry.id   dd73722faea4571a9bf6d63d10ab3302
#
_cell.length_a   1.000
_cell.length_b   1.000
_cell.length_c   1.000
_cell.angle_alpha   90.00
_cell.angle_beta   90.00
_cell.angle_gamma   90.00
#
_symmetry.space_group_name_H-M   'P 1'
#
loop_
_entity.id
_entity.type
_entity.pdbx_description
1 polymer ?
#
loop_
_entity_poly.entity_id
_entity_poly.type
_entity_poly.pdbx_seq_one_letter_code
_entity_poly.pdbx_strand_id
1 'polypeptide(L)'
;MRRSVMMAVVAAVSLAAAAQAADLTADEIVAKANDAAYYAGNNGRATVSMSLSDGRSRDFVILRKDVQGGLDQKFYVYFKAPADVRKMSYLVHKRPGKDDDRWLFLPALNLVKRIAPGDKRTSFVGSDFLYEDVSGRGLDEDTHELAETTETQYVVNNTPKNPASVEFAYYRVWIDKDTFLPSKAEYLDKNGKLYRRVSSEKIQTIQGHPTPTEQKAEDVARGTSTTITFSEIKYDIGLKDRIFTERFLRRPPREVTQ
;
A
#
# COMPACT_ATOMS: atom_id res chain seq x y z
N MET A 1 -86.87 -3.21 12.66
CA MET A 1 -85.68 -4.02 12.96
C MET A 1 -84.53 -3.47 12.16
N ARG A 2 -83.63 -2.69 12.76
CA ARG A 2 -82.41 -2.16 12.13
C ARG A 2 -81.23 -2.96 12.62
N ARG A 3 -80.52 -3.64 11.69
CA ARG A 3 -79.28 -4.35 11.98
C ARG A 3 -78.11 -3.39 11.75
N SER A 4 -77.39 -3.03 12.80
CA SER A 4 -76.14 -2.30 12.73
C SER A 4 -75.04 -3.26 12.39
N VAL A 5 -74.28 -2.96 11.30
CA VAL A 5 -73.07 -3.67 10.93
C VAL A 5 -71.89 -2.88 11.53
N MET A 6 -71.19 -3.54 12.44
CA MET A 6 -69.98 -3.01 13.07
C MET A 6 -68.78 -3.37 12.22
N MET A 7 -68.13 -2.37 11.63
CA MET A 7 -66.96 -2.49 10.76
C MET A 7 -65.69 -2.41 11.64
N ALA A 8 -64.97 -3.52 11.84
CA ALA A 8 -63.71 -3.59 12.53
C ALA A 8 -62.58 -3.13 11.63
N VAL A 9 -61.94 -2.02 11.93
CA VAL A 9 -60.70 -1.55 11.27
C VAL A 9 -59.52 -2.24 11.91
N VAL A 10 -58.88 -3.15 11.20
CA VAL A 10 -57.60 -3.76 11.60
C VAL A 10 -56.47 -2.85 11.13
N ALA A 11 -55.85 -2.11 12.03
CA ALA A 11 -54.65 -1.33 11.78
C ALA A 11 -53.43 -2.30 11.70
N ALA A 12 -52.93 -2.55 10.50
CA ALA A 12 -51.65 -3.25 10.33
C ALA A 12 -50.49 -2.29 10.63
N VAL A 13 -49.83 -2.51 11.76
CA VAL A 13 -48.59 -1.81 12.11
C VAL A 13 -47.46 -2.54 11.37
N SER A 14 -46.97 -1.98 10.28
CA SER A 14 -45.77 -2.45 9.60
C SER A 14 -44.54 -1.98 10.40
N LEU A 15 -43.91 -2.89 11.14
CA LEU A 15 -42.56 -2.71 11.67
C LEU A 15 -41.58 -2.74 10.47
N ALA A 16 -41.14 -1.57 10.00
CA ALA A 16 -39.98 -1.47 9.15
C ALA A 16 -38.75 -1.75 10.04
N ALA A 17 -38.21 -2.97 9.98
CA ALA A 17 -36.90 -3.27 10.53
C ALA A 17 -35.87 -2.50 9.69
N ALA A 18 -35.35 -1.40 10.22
CA ALA A 18 -34.17 -0.75 9.70
C ALA A 18 -33.04 -1.79 9.82
N ALA A 19 -32.63 -2.36 8.70
CA ALA A 19 -31.39 -3.14 8.65
C ALA A 19 -30.26 -2.18 8.97
N GLN A 20 -29.76 -2.21 10.20
CA GLN A 20 -28.53 -1.55 10.59
C GLN A 20 -27.43 -2.23 9.77
N ALA A 21 -26.79 -1.47 8.86
CA ALA A 21 -25.58 -1.94 8.22
C ALA A 21 -24.59 -2.24 9.36
N ALA A 22 -24.16 -3.49 9.46
CA ALA A 22 -23.19 -3.89 10.46
C ALA A 22 -21.92 -3.04 10.26
N ASP A 23 -21.40 -2.46 11.34
CA ASP A 23 -20.12 -1.75 11.28
C ASP A 23 -19.02 -2.69 10.79
N LEU A 24 -18.15 -2.18 9.92
CA LEU A 24 -17.02 -2.97 9.39
C LEU A 24 -16.09 -3.37 10.53
N THR A 25 -15.64 -4.60 10.50
CA THR A 25 -14.57 -5.09 11.39
C THR A 25 -13.22 -4.46 11.03
N ALA A 26 -12.26 -4.48 11.95
CA ALA A 26 -10.91 -3.98 11.69
C ALA A 26 -10.24 -4.72 10.51
N ASP A 27 -10.42 -6.03 10.41
CA ASP A 27 -9.89 -6.86 9.31
C ASP A 27 -10.50 -6.45 7.95
N GLU A 28 -11.82 -6.20 7.88
CA GLU A 28 -12.47 -5.73 6.67
C GLU A 28 -12.01 -4.33 6.26
N ILE A 29 -11.83 -3.42 7.23
CA ILE A 29 -11.32 -2.07 6.98
C ILE A 29 -9.90 -2.14 6.41
N VAL A 30 -9.02 -2.94 7.01
CA VAL A 30 -7.63 -3.09 6.56
C VAL A 30 -7.55 -3.79 5.20
N ALA A 31 -8.41 -4.78 4.92
CA ALA A 31 -8.49 -5.41 3.62
C ALA A 31 -8.90 -4.40 2.53
N LYS A 32 -9.94 -3.58 2.77
CA LYS A 32 -10.37 -2.51 1.86
C LYS A 32 -9.28 -1.47 1.65
N ALA A 33 -8.53 -1.11 2.72
CA ALA A 33 -7.43 -0.16 2.63
C ALA A 33 -6.26 -0.72 1.80
N ASN A 34 -5.95 -2.00 1.93
CA ASN A 34 -4.97 -2.68 1.09
C ASN A 34 -5.40 -2.70 -0.39
N ASP A 35 -6.67 -2.98 -0.66
CA ASP A 35 -7.22 -2.98 -2.02
C ASP A 35 -7.14 -1.58 -2.63
N ALA A 36 -7.55 -0.54 -1.91
CA ALA A 36 -7.47 0.84 -2.36
C ALA A 36 -6.02 1.29 -2.65
N ALA A 37 -5.07 0.90 -1.80
CA ALA A 37 -3.68 1.33 -1.90
C ALA A 37 -2.88 0.57 -2.98
N TYR A 38 -3.15 -0.71 -3.18
CA TYR A 38 -2.30 -1.60 -3.98
C TYR A 38 -2.97 -2.28 -5.17
N TYR A 39 -4.32 -2.32 -5.24
CA TYR A 39 -5.05 -3.07 -6.27
C TYR A 39 -5.89 -2.18 -7.20
N ALA A 40 -5.66 -0.86 -7.22
CA ALA A 40 -6.30 0.05 -8.17
C ALA A 40 -5.92 -0.30 -9.62
N GLY A 41 -6.90 -0.72 -10.44
CA GLY A 41 -6.68 -1.31 -11.77
C GLY A 41 -5.92 -2.65 -11.73
N ASN A 42 -5.89 -3.40 -12.82
CA ASN A 42 -5.20 -4.70 -12.90
C ASN A 42 -3.68 -4.59 -13.10
N ASN A 43 -3.22 -3.47 -13.60
CA ASN A 43 -1.81 -3.15 -13.81
C ASN A 43 -1.63 -1.65 -13.97
N GLY A 44 -0.41 -1.16 -13.74
CA GLY A 44 -0.15 0.26 -13.86
C GLY A 44 1.33 0.60 -13.99
N ARG A 45 1.56 1.84 -14.42
CA ARG A 45 2.88 2.49 -14.53
C ARG A 45 2.82 3.87 -13.90
N ALA A 46 3.89 4.25 -13.21
CA ALA A 46 4.11 5.63 -12.78
C ALA A 46 5.58 6.01 -12.98
N THR A 47 5.82 7.27 -13.28
CA THR A 47 7.14 7.91 -13.15
C THR A 47 7.23 8.48 -11.74
N VAL A 48 8.36 8.26 -11.07
CA VAL A 48 8.54 8.60 -9.66
C VAL A 48 9.78 9.45 -9.50
N SER A 49 9.62 10.57 -8.79
CA SER A 49 10.73 11.39 -8.30
C SER A 49 10.75 11.32 -6.77
N MET A 50 11.88 10.95 -6.21
CA MET A 50 12.10 10.80 -4.78
C MET A 50 13.15 11.82 -4.34
N SER A 51 12.83 12.64 -3.34
CA SER A 51 13.70 13.66 -2.76
C SER A 51 13.99 13.33 -1.30
N LEU A 52 15.25 13.19 -0.94
CA LEU A 52 15.72 12.91 0.41
C LEU A 52 16.08 14.22 1.13
N SER A 53 15.86 14.28 2.44
CA SER A 53 16.14 15.47 3.27
C SER A 53 17.63 15.87 3.30
N ASP A 54 18.54 15.00 2.90
CA ASP A 54 19.98 15.27 2.78
C ASP A 54 20.39 15.83 1.39
N GLY A 55 19.43 16.14 0.53
CA GLY A 55 19.63 16.70 -0.81
C GLY A 55 19.84 15.67 -1.92
N ARG A 56 19.90 14.38 -1.61
CA ARG A 56 19.93 13.33 -2.64
C ARG A 56 18.57 13.17 -3.32
N SER A 57 18.56 12.64 -4.54
CA SER A 57 17.34 12.30 -5.27
C SER A 57 17.42 10.94 -5.93
N ARG A 58 16.27 10.42 -6.35
CA ARG A 58 16.13 9.15 -7.10
C ARG A 58 14.98 9.31 -8.09
N ASP A 59 15.25 9.12 -9.39
CA ASP A 59 14.20 9.10 -10.40
C ASP A 59 14.08 7.70 -10.97
N PHE A 60 12.87 7.18 -11.00
CA PHE A 60 12.61 5.82 -11.46
C PHE A 60 11.22 5.67 -12.07
N VAL A 61 11.00 4.58 -12.75
CA VAL A 61 9.68 4.12 -13.19
C VAL A 61 9.31 2.90 -12.40
N ILE A 62 8.07 2.85 -11.91
CA ILE A 62 7.48 1.68 -11.29
C ILE A 62 6.38 1.09 -12.17
N LEU A 63 6.40 -0.23 -12.31
CA LEU A 63 5.34 -1.02 -12.91
C LEU A 63 4.75 -1.94 -11.83
N ARG A 64 3.45 -2.07 -11.83
CA ARG A 64 2.72 -3.02 -10.99
C ARG A 64 1.78 -3.85 -11.86
N LYS A 65 1.59 -5.12 -11.52
CA LYS A 65 0.62 -6.01 -12.17
C LYS A 65 0.06 -7.03 -11.19
N ASP A 66 -1.25 -7.19 -11.20
CA ASP A 66 -1.94 -8.26 -10.49
C ASP A 66 -1.82 -9.57 -11.27
N VAL A 67 -1.68 -10.67 -10.56
CA VAL A 67 -1.66 -12.01 -11.16
C VAL A 67 -3.11 -12.50 -11.26
N GLN A 68 -3.53 -12.86 -12.46
CA GLN A 68 -4.89 -13.30 -12.71
C GLN A 68 -5.25 -14.53 -11.86
N GLY A 69 -6.40 -14.48 -11.20
CA GLY A 69 -6.95 -15.59 -10.42
C GLY A 69 -6.48 -15.67 -8.97
N GLY A 70 -5.78 -14.63 -8.45
CA GLY A 70 -5.33 -14.58 -7.06
C GLY A 70 -5.04 -13.16 -6.57
N LEU A 71 -4.53 -13.06 -5.36
CA LEU A 71 -4.08 -11.81 -4.74
C LEU A 71 -2.58 -11.54 -4.94
N ASP A 72 -1.88 -12.39 -5.69
CA ASP A 72 -0.46 -12.23 -5.98
C ASP A 72 -0.26 -10.99 -6.87
N GLN A 73 0.83 -10.26 -6.63
CA GLN A 73 1.21 -9.09 -7.42
C GLN A 73 2.67 -9.14 -7.82
N LYS A 74 3.00 -8.43 -8.90
CA LYS A 74 4.36 -8.24 -9.37
C LYS A 74 4.66 -6.77 -9.47
N PHE A 75 5.82 -6.35 -8.96
CA PHE A 75 6.32 -4.99 -9.04
C PHE A 75 7.68 -5.00 -9.73
N TYR A 76 7.91 -4.01 -10.56
CA TYR A 76 9.20 -3.80 -11.20
C TYR A 76 9.56 -2.32 -11.14
N VAL A 77 10.74 -1.99 -10.60
CA VAL A 77 11.25 -0.63 -10.50
C VAL A 77 12.52 -0.52 -11.32
N TYR A 78 12.67 0.56 -12.08
CA TYR A 78 13.85 0.87 -12.86
C TYR A 78 14.33 2.29 -12.61
N PHE A 79 15.56 2.43 -12.11
CA PHE A 79 16.16 3.72 -11.79
C PHE A 79 16.76 4.38 -13.02
N LYS A 80 16.38 5.66 -13.27
CA LYS A 80 16.83 6.49 -14.38
C LYS A 80 17.97 7.44 -13.97
N ALA A 81 17.89 7.98 -12.77
CA ALA A 81 18.84 8.96 -12.23
C ALA A 81 18.87 8.89 -10.67
N PRO A 82 19.90 9.47 -10.06
CA PRO A 82 21.18 9.95 -10.62
C PRO A 82 22.14 8.83 -11.00
N ALA A 83 23.38 9.15 -11.34
CA ALA A 83 24.36 8.21 -11.91
C ALA A 83 24.69 7.01 -10.98
N ASP A 84 24.69 7.20 -9.66
CA ASP A 84 24.99 6.18 -8.65
C ASP A 84 23.94 5.05 -8.61
N VAL A 85 22.69 5.34 -8.95
CA VAL A 85 21.59 4.34 -8.97
C VAL A 85 21.10 4.03 -10.39
N ARG A 86 21.56 4.79 -11.41
CA ARG A 86 21.09 4.59 -12.78
C ARG A 86 21.28 3.17 -13.26
N LYS A 87 20.24 2.61 -13.89
CA LYS A 87 20.14 1.21 -14.37
C LYS A 87 20.02 0.17 -13.26
N MET A 88 19.96 0.55 -11.99
CA MET A 88 19.48 -0.38 -10.97
C MET A 88 18.04 -0.78 -11.29
N SER A 89 17.69 -2.01 -10.97
CA SER A 89 16.31 -2.48 -11.09
C SER A 89 15.95 -3.35 -9.89
N TYR A 90 14.69 -3.28 -9.49
CA TYR A 90 14.14 -4.04 -8.37
C TYR A 90 12.89 -4.76 -8.82
N LEU A 91 12.79 -6.04 -8.47
CA LEU A 91 11.66 -6.91 -8.81
C LEU A 91 11.10 -7.50 -7.54
N VAL A 92 9.76 -7.49 -7.42
CA VAL A 92 9.02 -8.16 -6.35
C VAL A 92 7.99 -9.09 -6.96
N HIS A 93 7.91 -10.30 -6.44
CA HIS A 93 6.75 -11.17 -6.55
C HIS A 93 6.09 -11.24 -5.17
N LYS A 94 5.02 -10.47 -4.97
CA LYS A 94 4.23 -10.48 -3.75
C LYS A 94 3.35 -11.71 -3.72
N ARG A 95 3.37 -12.42 -2.59
CA ARG A 95 2.61 -13.66 -2.37
C ARG A 95 1.91 -13.58 -1.02
N PRO A 96 0.66 -13.10 -0.95
CA PRO A 96 -0.09 -13.08 0.30
C PRO A 96 -0.09 -14.44 1.00
N GLY A 97 0.14 -14.46 2.31
CA GLY A 97 0.29 -15.68 3.10
C GLY A 97 1.64 -16.39 3.01
N LYS A 98 2.62 -15.80 2.29
CA LYS A 98 3.99 -16.33 2.15
C LYS A 98 4.99 -15.19 2.09
N ASP A 99 6.28 -15.53 2.22
CA ASP A 99 7.34 -14.57 1.96
C ASP A 99 7.36 -14.15 0.49
N ASP A 100 7.48 -12.83 0.25
CA ASP A 100 7.68 -12.30 -1.07
C ASP A 100 9.08 -12.63 -1.59
N ASP A 101 9.18 -12.89 -2.89
CA ASP A 101 10.48 -12.93 -3.54
C ASP A 101 10.89 -11.53 -4.01
N ARG A 102 12.09 -11.09 -3.63
CA ARG A 102 12.63 -9.77 -3.95
C ARG A 102 14.04 -9.87 -4.51
N TRP A 103 14.30 -9.17 -5.62
CA TRP A 103 15.61 -9.12 -6.26
C TRP A 103 16.01 -7.69 -6.60
N LEU A 104 17.25 -7.34 -6.32
CA LEU A 104 17.87 -6.06 -6.66
C LEU A 104 19.05 -6.28 -7.60
N PHE A 105 19.04 -5.65 -8.77
CA PHE A 105 20.17 -5.61 -9.67
C PHE A 105 21.05 -4.40 -9.40
N LEU A 106 22.33 -4.65 -9.18
CA LEU A 106 23.39 -3.66 -8.96
C LEU A 106 24.28 -3.60 -10.20
N PRO A 107 24.07 -2.64 -11.13
CA PRO A 107 24.77 -2.61 -12.42
C PRO A 107 26.29 -2.45 -12.29
N ALA A 108 26.77 -1.66 -11.31
CA ALA A 108 28.19 -1.46 -11.08
C ALA A 108 28.95 -2.78 -10.76
N LEU A 109 28.26 -3.75 -10.18
CA LEU A 109 28.80 -5.07 -9.81
C LEU A 109 28.34 -6.16 -10.77
N ASN A 110 27.47 -5.85 -11.74
CA ASN A 110 26.74 -6.81 -12.59
C ASN A 110 26.08 -7.93 -11.75
N LEU A 111 25.60 -7.61 -10.55
CA LEU A 111 25.10 -8.55 -9.56
C LEU A 111 23.59 -8.44 -9.40
N VAL A 112 22.88 -9.56 -9.44
CA VAL A 112 21.50 -9.67 -8.92
C VAL A 112 21.60 -10.22 -7.50
N LYS A 113 21.18 -9.40 -6.52
CA LYS A 113 21.10 -9.76 -5.10
C LYS A 113 19.65 -10.10 -4.76
N ARG A 114 19.41 -11.25 -4.15
CA ARG A 114 18.12 -11.53 -3.51
C ARG A 114 18.06 -10.81 -2.16
N ILE A 115 16.97 -10.08 -1.92
CA ILE A 115 16.68 -9.49 -0.61
C ILE A 115 15.99 -10.58 0.21
N ALA A 116 16.60 -10.95 1.32
CA ALA A 116 16.03 -11.96 2.21
C ALA A 116 14.74 -11.46 2.88
N PRO A 117 13.80 -12.33 3.25
CA PRO A 117 12.57 -11.92 3.94
C PRO A 117 12.84 -11.07 5.18
N GLY A 118 13.89 -11.39 5.96
CA GLY A 118 14.29 -10.61 7.14
C GLY A 118 14.85 -9.21 6.83
N ASP A 119 15.28 -8.97 5.58
CA ASP A 119 15.83 -7.67 5.14
C ASP A 119 14.77 -6.76 4.51
N LYS A 120 13.50 -7.19 4.40
CA LYS A 120 12.43 -6.42 3.73
C LYS A 120 12.18 -5.05 4.35
N ARG A 121 12.51 -4.89 5.62
CA ARG A 121 12.38 -3.64 6.36
C ARG A 121 13.66 -2.81 6.42
N THR A 122 14.64 -3.10 5.58
CA THR A 122 15.80 -2.22 5.39
C THR A 122 15.49 -1.11 4.38
N SER A 123 16.30 -0.05 4.41
CA SER A 123 16.15 1.15 3.58
C SER A 123 16.12 0.84 2.08
N PHE A 124 15.11 1.31 1.39
CA PHE A 124 14.99 1.23 -0.07
C PHE A 124 15.93 2.25 -0.73
N VAL A 125 17.05 1.75 -1.23
CA VAL A 125 18.07 2.53 -1.99
C VAL A 125 18.52 3.81 -1.26
N GLY A 126 18.69 3.69 0.07
CA GLY A 126 19.19 4.77 0.93
C GLY A 126 18.17 5.85 1.28
N SER A 127 16.88 5.61 1.07
CA SER A 127 15.77 6.49 1.46
C SER A 127 15.16 6.08 2.82
N ASP A 128 14.20 6.87 3.32
CA ASP A 128 13.40 6.52 4.51
C ASP A 128 12.22 5.59 4.18
N PHE A 129 11.97 5.29 2.91
CA PHE A 129 11.13 4.16 2.50
C PHE A 129 11.89 2.85 2.64
N LEU A 130 11.14 1.75 2.83
CA LEU A 130 11.66 0.40 3.01
C LEU A 130 11.38 -0.44 1.77
N TYR A 131 12.12 -1.54 1.56
CA TYR A 131 11.79 -2.50 0.49
C TYR A 131 10.36 -3.04 0.61
N GLU A 132 9.85 -3.21 1.83
CA GLU A 132 8.47 -3.64 2.10
C GLU A 132 7.43 -2.60 1.62
N ASP A 133 7.71 -1.30 1.71
CA ASP A 133 6.76 -0.25 1.31
C ASP A 133 6.42 -0.29 -0.19
N VAL A 134 7.28 -0.84 -1.03
CA VAL A 134 7.03 -0.95 -2.48
C VAL A 134 5.85 -1.87 -2.79
N SER A 135 5.69 -2.96 -2.05
CA SER A 135 4.65 -3.96 -2.26
C SER A 135 3.61 -4.03 -1.15
N GLY A 136 3.83 -3.30 -0.07
CA GLY A 136 3.01 -3.33 1.14
C GLY A 136 3.27 -4.54 2.02
N ARG A 137 2.94 -4.41 3.30
CA ARG A 137 3.02 -5.47 4.30
C ARG A 137 1.88 -6.48 4.10
N GLY A 138 2.11 -7.75 4.39
CA GLY A 138 1.08 -8.78 4.34
C GLY A 138 0.03 -8.59 5.44
N LEU A 139 -1.26 -8.68 5.09
CA LEU A 139 -2.35 -8.52 6.06
C LEU A 139 -2.34 -9.60 7.14
N ASP A 140 -1.88 -10.79 6.80
CA ASP A 140 -1.77 -11.94 7.68
C ASP A 140 -0.59 -11.86 8.67
N GLU A 141 0.31 -10.90 8.51
CA GLU A 141 1.47 -10.69 9.40
C GLU A 141 1.07 -10.02 10.73
N ASP A 142 -0.10 -9.37 10.80
CA ASP A 142 -0.55 -8.59 11.96
C ASP A 142 -1.93 -9.03 12.45
N THR A 143 -2.25 -8.67 13.69
CA THR A 143 -3.61 -8.59 14.20
C THR A 143 -4.09 -7.15 14.13
N HIS A 144 -5.37 -6.94 13.81
CA HIS A 144 -5.97 -5.65 13.58
C HIS A 144 -7.02 -5.33 14.64
N GLU A 145 -6.99 -4.12 15.19
CA GLU A 145 -7.94 -3.64 16.18
C GLU A 145 -8.41 -2.23 15.82
N LEU A 146 -9.72 -2.02 15.74
CA LEU A 146 -10.29 -0.69 15.54
C LEU A 146 -10.13 0.13 16.82
N ALA A 147 -9.19 1.07 16.80
CA ALA A 147 -8.87 1.90 17.96
C ALA A 147 -9.84 3.10 18.09
N GLU A 148 -10.25 3.67 16.95
CA GLU A 148 -11.09 4.85 16.91
C GLU A 148 -11.86 4.91 15.58
N THR A 149 -13.07 5.49 15.63
CA THR A 149 -13.84 5.86 14.45
C THR A 149 -14.19 7.34 14.57
N THR A 150 -13.56 8.17 13.73
CA THR A 150 -13.89 9.60 13.62
C THR A 150 -15.02 9.82 12.60
N GLU A 151 -15.39 11.06 12.35
CA GLU A 151 -16.34 11.40 11.30
C GLU A 151 -15.87 10.94 9.91
N THR A 152 -14.58 11.12 9.60
CA THR A 152 -14.02 10.90 8.25
C THR A 152 -13.03 9.73 8.15
N GLN A 153 -12.58 9.15 9.27
CA GLN A 153 -11.54 8.13 9.27
C GLN A 153 -11.83 6.97 10.22
N TYR A 154 -11.34 5.79 9.83
CA TYR A 154 -11.09 4.69 10.74
C TYR A 154 -9.63 4.77 11.22
N VAL A 155 -9.39 4.50 12.49
CA VAL A 155 -8.05 4.42 13.07
C VAL A 155 -7.83 2.99 13.56
N VAL A 156 -6.90 2.28 12.95
CA VAL A 156 -6.65 0.86 13.24
C VAL A 156 -5.26 0.68 13.81
N ASN A 157 -5.16 0.00 14.95
CA ASN A 157 -3.90 -0.50 15.50
C ASN A 157 -3.59 -1.87 14.87
N ASN A 158 -2.35 -2.03 14.44
CA ASN A 158 -1.85 -3.25 13.82
C ASN A 158 -0.68 -3.77 14.65
N THR A 159 -0.81 -4.97 15.20
CA THR A 159 0.19 -5.57 16.09
C THR A 159 0.80 -6.80 15.41
N PRO A 160 2.14 -6.89 15.27
CA PRO A 160 2.77 -8.01 14.60
C PRO A 160 2.55 -9.33 15.34
N LYS A 161 2.09 -10.36 14.63
CA LYS A 161 1.96 -11.73 15.16
C LYS A 161 3.32 -12.34 15.53
N ASN A 162 4.38 -11.91 14.83
CA ASN A 162 5.76 -12.28 15.14
C ASN A 162 6.59 -11.02 15.50
N PRO A 163 6.59 -10.59 16.78
CA PRO A 163 7.31 -9.38 17.22
C PRO A 163 8.83 -9.46 17.05
N ALA A 164 9.40 -10.65 16.88
CA ALA A 164 10.83 -10.82 16.67
C ALA A 164 11.26 -10.51 15.21
N SER A 165 10.33 -10.50 14.28
CA SER A 165 10.60 -10.25 12.85
C SER A 165 10.62 -8.76 12.48
N VAL A 166 10.28 -7.87 13.42
CA VAL A 166 10.16 -6.42 13.18
C VAL A 166 10.74 -5.60 14.32
N GLU A 167 11.07 -4.33 14.05
CA GLU A 167 11.62 -3.40 15.00
C GLU A 167 10.57 -2.63 15.83
N PHE A 168 9.29 -2.67 15.41
CA PHE A 168 8.19 -1.97 16.09
C PHE A 168 7.40 -2.88 17.04
N ALA A 169 6.70 -2.26 18.01
CA ALA A 169 5.73 -2.95 18.86
C ALA A 169 4.38 -3.06 18.18
N TYR A 170 3.90 -1.96 17.61
CA TYR A 170 2.70 -1.87 16.80
C TYR A 170 2.78 -0.63 15.90
N TYR A 171 1.88 -0.54 14.92
CA TYR A 171 1.68 0.68 14.16
C TYR A 171 0.20 1.00 14.04
N ARG A 172 -0.08 2.28 13.91
CA ARG A 172 -1.44 2.82 13.77
C ARG A 172 -1.61 3.38 12.38
N VAL A 173 -2.75 3.07 11.75
CA VAL A 173 -3.10 3.56 10.41
C VAL A 173 -4.40 4.34 10.48
N TRP A 174 -4.42 5.52 9.87
CA TRP A 174 -5.59 6.34 9.62
C TRP A 174 -6.08 6.08 8.19
N ILE A 175 -7.31 5.64 8.06
CA ILE A 175 -7.91 5.18 6.81
C ILE A 175 -9.13 6.04 6.52
N ASP A 176 -9.14 6.71 5.39
CA ASP A 176 -10.26 7.55 4.95
C ASP A 176 -11.51 6.69 4.68
N LYS A 177 -12.68 7.10 5.16
CA LYS A 177 -13.91 6.31 5.07
C LYS A 177 -14.50 6.22 3.68
N ASP A 178 -14.32 7.25 2.86
CA ASP A 178 -14.92 7.32 1.52
C ASP A 178 -14.08 6.55 0.50
N THR A 179 -12.75 6.67 0.59
CA THR A 179 -11.82 6.09 -0.40
C THR A 179 -11.13 4.83 0.08
N PHE A 180 -11.14 4.54 1.38
CA PHE A 180 -10.33 3.54 2.08
C PHE A 180 -8.81 3.74 1.91
N LEU A 181 -8.34 4.85 1.35
CA LEU A 181 -6.91 5.11 1.27
C LEU A 181 -6.32 5.39 2.65
N PRO A 182 -5.17 4.78 2.99
CA PRO A 182 -4.40 5.17 4.16
C PRO A 182 -3.88 6.59 4.00
N SER A 183 -4.27 7.49 4.89
CA SER A 183 -3.76 8.87 4.92
C SER A 183 -2.43 8.96 5.67
N LYS A 184 -2.27 8.15 6.72
CA LYS A 184 -1.08 8.14 7.56
C LYS A 184 -0.89 6.78 8.23
N ALA A 185 0.37 6.38 8.44
CA ALA A 185 0.78 5.27 9.31
C ALA A 185 1.89 5.73 10.26
N GLU A 186 1.75 5.44 11.55
CA GLU A 186 2.73 5.76 12.60
C GLU A 186 3.19 4.49 13.30
N TYR A 187 4.51 4.29 13.33
CA TYR A 187 5.15 3.10 13.90
C TYR A 187 5.77 3.45 15.26
N LEU A 188 5.43 2.68 16.28
CA LEU A 188 5.91 2.86 17.64
C LEU A 188 6.89 1.73 17.99
N ASP A 189 8.01 2.10 18.59
CA ASP A 189 9.02 1.14 19.05
C ASP A 189 8.52 0.34 20.28
N LYS A 190 9.35 -0.57 20.78
CA LYS A 190 9.03 -1.41 21.93
C LYS A 190 8.86 -0.64 23.25
N ASN A 191 9.22 0.64 23.28
CA ASN A 191 9.02 1.56 24.40
C ASN A 191 7.80 2.48 24.19
N GLY A 192 7.03 2.28 23.12
CA GLY A 192 5.88 3.11 22.76
C GLY A 192 6.26 4.48 22.18
N LYS A 193 7.53 4.68 21.77
CA LYS A 193 7.98 5.93 21.16
C LYS A 193 7.80 5.87 19.65
N LEU A 194 7.21 6.94 19.08
CA LEU A 194 7.12 7.12 17.64
C LEU A 194 8.54 7.23 17.03
N TYR A 195 8.86 6.36 16.08
CA TYR A 195 10.16 6.38 15.41
C TYR A 195 10.05 6.53 13.90
N ARG A 196 8.91 6.14 13.28
CA ARG A 196 8.69 6.21 11.83
C ARG A 196 7.26 6.65 11.52
N ARG A 197 7.11 7.48 10.48
CA ARG A 197 5.80 7.87 9.92
C ARG A 197 5.83 7.73 8.41
N VAL A 198 4.71 7.32 7.84
CA VAL A 198 4.44 7.41 6.38
C VAL A 198 3.11 8.11 6.20
N SER A 199 3.04 9.07 5.30
CA SER A 199 1.82 9.84 5.02
C SER A 199 1.58 10.01 3.52
N SER A 200 0.30 10.11 3.15
CA SER A 200 -0.15 10.50 1.82
C SER A 200 -0.44 11.99 1.82
N GLU A 201 0.44 12.79 1.16
CA GLU A 201 0.38 14.26 1.20
C GLU A 201 -0.59 14.83 0.16
N LYS A 202 -0.73 14.13 -0.98
CA LYS A 202 -1.66 14.52 -2.04
C LYS A 202 -2.35 13.30 -2.63
N ILE A 203 -3.65 13.43 -2.87
CA ILE A 203 -4.47 12.40 -3.52
C ILE A 203 -5.17 13.06 -4.72
N GLN A 204 -5.18 12.37 -5.85
CA GLN A 204 -5.90 12.77 -7.06
C GLN A 204 -6.70 11.59 -7.61
N THR A 205 -7.78 11.87 -8.33
CA THR A 205 -8.51 10.83 -9.05
C THR A 205 -7.89 10.63 -10.43
N ILE A 206 -7.32 9.45 -10.69
CA ILE A 206 -6.68 9.08 -11.95
C ILE A 206 -7.45 7.92 -12.56
N GLN A 207 -8.02 8.10 -13.74
CA GLN A 207 -8.84 7.09 -14.43
C GLN A 207 -9.95 6.49 -13.52
N GLY A 208 -10.54 7.33 -12.64
CA GLY A 208 -11.59 6.91 -11.69
C GLY A 208 -11.08 6.32 -10.39
N HIS A 209 -9.76 6.14 -10.21
CA HIS A 209 -9.17 5.62 -8.98
C HIS A 209 -8.62 6.76 -8.10
N PRO A 210 -9.04 6.91 -6.83
CA PRO A 210 -8.35 7.75 -5.87
C PRO A 210 -6.91 7.25 -5.72
N THR A 211 -5.93 8.13 -5.96
CA THR A 211 -4.52 7.75 -6.11
C THR A 211 -3.63 8.71 -5.34
N PRO A 212 -2.80 8.25 -4.39
CA PRO A 212 -1.77 9.07 -3.79
C PRO A 212 -0.75 9.50 -4.85
N THR A 213 -0.59 10.82 -5.04
CA THR A 213 0.37 11.40 -5.98
C THR A 213 1.59 11.99 -5.30
N GLU A 214 1.53 12.16 -3.97
CA GLU A 214 2.68 12.51 -3.15
C GLU A 214 2.60 11.78 -1.81
N GLN A 215 3.71 11.17 -1.40
CA GLN A 215 3.85 10.46 -0.13
C GLN A 215 5.15 10.87 0.56
N LYS A 216 5.16 10.84 1.88
CA LYS A 216 6.33 11.13 2.68
C LYS A 216 6.59 10.00 3.67
N ALA A 217 7.86 9.56 3.77
CA ALA A 217 8.34 8.71 4.84
C ALA A 217 9.30 9.51 5.73
N GLU A 218 9.16 9.36 7.04
CA GLU A 218 9.97 10.06 8.04
C GLU A 218 10.58 9.05 9.00
N ASP A 219 11.90 9.09 9.17
CA ASP A 219 12.58 8.53 10.32
C ASP A 219 12.59 9.61 11.42
N VAL A 220 11.61 9.55 12.30
CA VAL A 220 11.42 10.54 13.38
C VAL A 220 12.57 10.51 14.39
N ALA A 221 13.19 9.34 14.57
CA ALA A 221 14.29 9.16 15.50
C ALA A 221 15.58 9.82 14.98
N ARG A 222 15.82 9.76 13.67
CA ARG A 222 16.98 10.38 13.00
C ARG A 222 16.73 11.82 12.54
N GLY A 223 15.47 12.25 12.47
CA GLY A 223 15.09 13.54 11.91
C GLY A 223 15.28 13.63 10.41
N THR A 224 15.23 12.50 9.69
CA THR A 224 15.32 12.46 8.22
C THR A 224 13.97 12.20 7.59
N SER A 225 13.83 12.58 6.33
CA SER A 225 12.62 12.30 5.57
C SER A 225 12.90 12.13 4.08
N THR A 226 12.01 11.41 3.42
CA THR A 226 11.99 11.24 1.97
C THR A 226 10.60 11.49 1.45
N THR A 227 10.47 12.37 0.45
CA THR A 227 9.21 12.63 -0.28
C THR A 227 9.25 11.93 -1.63
N ILE A 228 8.18 11.25 -1.99
CA ILE A 228 7.96 10.64 -3.30
C ILE A 228 6.83 11.40 -4.00
N THR A 229 7.07 11.82 -5.24
CA THR A 229 6.05 12.37 -6.14
C THR A 229 5.85 11.42 -7.32
N PHE A 230 4.60 11.02 -7.56
CA PHE A 230 4.20 10.19 -8.68
C PHE A 230 3.63 11.05 -9.80
N SER A 231 4.07 10.80 -11.02
CA SER A 231 3.61 11.47 -12.24
C SER A 231 3.40 10.47 -13.36
N GLU A 232 2.77 10.90 -14.44
CA GLU A 232 2.45 10.03 -15.60
C GLU A 232 1.81 8.70 -15.21
N ILE A 233 0.96 8.73 -14.18
CA ILE A 233 0.29 7.53 -13.67
C ILE A 233 -0.71 7.05 -14.70
N LYS A 234 -0.64 5.74 -15.04
CA LYS A 234 -1.55 5.09 -15.97
C LYS A 234 -1.92 3.71 -15.46
N TYR A 235 -3.20 3.42 -15.43
CA TYR A 235 -3.76 2.11 -15.09
C TYR A 235 -4.17 1.36 -16.36
N ASP A 236 -4.21 0.04 -16.27
CA ASP A 236 -4.72 -0.89 -17.28
C ASP A 236 -4.09 -0.76 -18.67
N ILE A 237 -2.78 -0.55 -18.70
CA ILE A 237 -1.98 -0.37 -19.93
C ILE A 237 -1.57 -1.69 -20.60
N GLY A 238 -2.08 -2.82 -20.14
CA GLY A 238 -1.85 -4.14 -20.77
C GLY A 238 -0.47 -4.72 -20.57
N LEU A 239 0.17 -4.50 -19.39
CA LEU A 239 1.47 -5.07 -19.06
C LEU A 239 1.48 -6.61 -19.16
N LYS A 240 2.52 -7.17 -19.76
CA LYS A 240 2.68 -8.61 -19.96
C LYS A 240 3.44 -9.24 -18.82
N ASP A 241 3.06 -10.44 -18.38
CA ASP A 241 3.72 -11.17 -17.28
C ASP A 241 5.21 -11.39 -17.51
N ARG A 242 5.62 -11.60 -18.75
CA ARG A 242 7.01 -11.88 -19.12
C ARG A 242 8.01 -10.79 -18.69
N ILE A 243 7.54 -9.53 -18.52
CA ILE A 243 8.45 -8.43 -18.11
C ILE A 243 8.79 -8.44 -16.62
N PHE A 244 8.03 -9.17 -15.81
CA PHE A 244 8.24 -9.32 -14.38
C PHE A 244 9.06 -10.58 -14.07
N THR A 245 10.23 -10.74 -14.71
CA THR A 245 11.12 -11.87 -14.51
C THR A 245 12.55 -11.39 -14.25
N GLU A 246 13.38 -12.20 -13.60
CA GLU A 246 14.78 -11.89 -13.30
C GLU A 246 15.60 -11.53 -14.54
N ARG A 247 15.23 -12.05 -15.73
CA ARG A 247 15.87 -11.68 -17.00
C ARG A 247 15.84 -10.17 -17.23
N PHE A 248 14.72 -9.51 -16.89
CA PHE A 248 14.53 -8.09 -17.12
C PHE A 248 15.24 -7.20 -16.09
N LEU A 249 15.78 -7.76 -15.02
CA LEU A 249 16.63 -7.01 -14.10
C LEU A 249 17.89 -6.47 -14.81
N ARG A 250 18.53 -7.26 -15.68
CA ARG A 250 19.71 -6.84 -16.46
C ARG A 250 19.38 -6.17 -17.79
N ARG A 251 18.19 -6.42 -18.32
CA ARG A 251 17.73 -5.94 -19.63
C ARG A 251 16.34 -5.34 -19.48
N PRO A 252 16.24 -4.08 -19.05
CA PRO A 252 14.97 -3.45 -18.70
C PRO A 252 13.97 -3.49 -19.86
N PRO A 253 12.69 -3.71 -19.59
CA PRO A 253 11.64 -3.72 -20.61
C PRO A 253 11.41 -2.30 -21.16
N ARG A 254 10.80 -2.21 -22.35
CA ARG A 254 10.53 -0.92 -23.02
C ARG A 254 9.62 -0.01 -22.20
N GLU A 255 8.72 -0.60 -21.44
CA GLU A 255 7.74 0.07 -20.60
C GLU A 255 8.36 0.98 -19.53
N VAL A 256 9.66 0.81 -19.22
CA VAL A 256 10.39 1.67 -18.28
C VAL A 256 11.47 2.53 -18.93
N THR A 257 11.86 2.24 -20.17
CA THR A 257 12.96 2.95 -20.86
C THR A 257 12.47 4.06 -21.79
N GLN A 258 11.21 4.01 -22.15
CA GLN A 258 10.52 5.04 -22.97
C GLN A 258 9.99 6.17 -22.11
#